data_8791ed9b6f34b9611bb5b97b8639404c
#
_entry.id   8791ed9b6f34b9611bb5b97b8639404c
#
_cell.length_a   1.000
_cell.length_b   1.000
_cell.length_c   1.000
_cell.angle_alpha   90.00
_cell.angle_beta   90.00
_cell.angle_gamma   90.00
#
_symmetry.space_group_name_H-M   'P 1'
#
loop_
_entity.id
_entity.type
_entity.pdbx_description
1 polymer ?
#
loop_
_entity_poly.entity_id
_entity_poly.type
_entity_poly.pdbx_seq_one_letter_code
_entity_poly.pdbx_strand_id
1 'polypeptide(L)'
;MTAAVVRHGTATPGGGFPVYGEAFAATINEIDPALSVRPTNTKGSTENVPLLEAGKLDTGQVTGEVFYEAIAGIGRPPADLRILNAMYSNSGMFIVRADSEYKTIADLKGKTIAWGAAGSGFIVLARYVMDGMGLNMNEEFQPRLLDKAADGPAMVLDGRAAALWGGGVGWPGFSTVANGPGGARFIAPNAEEIERITARHSFIKPMTLPADSYAHQPLAIDTVGSWSFVLARPTLPDEVAYRLAHALHTGA
;
A
#
# COMPACT_ATOMS: atom_id res chain seq x y z
N MET A 1 9.40 -29.61 20.51
CA MET A 1 8.04 -29.00 20.38
C MET A 1 7.86 -28.59 18.93
N THR A 2 6.70 -28.82 18.33
CA THR A 2 6.41 -28.34 16.97
C THR A 2 6.23 -26.83 17.01
N ALA A 3 6.84 -26.12 16.05
CA ALA A 3 6.70 -24.66 15.93
C ALA A 3 5.23 -24.27 15.74
N ALA A 4 4.82 -23.16 16.38
CA ALA A 4 3.49 -22.58 16.20
C ALA A 4 3.41 -21.96 14.81
N VAL A 5 2.51 -22.44 13.96
CA VAL A 5 2.32 -21.93 12.60
C VAL A 5 1.51 -20.63 12.66
N VAL A 6 2.04 -19.56 12.03
CA VAL A 6 1.40 -18.25 11.91
C VAL A 6 1.18 -17.97 10.41
N ARG A 7 -0.09 -17.94 9.99
CA ARG A 7 -0.49 -17.62 8.60
C ARG A 7 -0.48 -16.11 8.44
N HIS A 8 0.38 -15.59 7.57
CA HIS A 8 0.58 -14.16 7.37
C HIS A 8 0.11 -13.72 5.98
N GLY A 9 -0.98 -12.93 5.93
CA GLY A 9 -1.52 -12.41 4.67
C GLY A 9 -0.73 -11.22 4.14
N THR A 10 -0.39 -11.25 2.86
CA THR A 10 0.35 -10.17 2.18
C THR A 10 -0.51 -9.46 1.12
N ALA A 11 -0.14 -9.52 -0.14
CA ALA A 11 -0.89 -8.98 -1.28
C ALA A 11 -0.54 -9.73 -2.57
N THR A 12 -0.96 -9.18 -3.72
CA THR A 12 -0.61 -9.74 -5.03
C THR A 12 0.89 -9.55 -5.33
N PRO A 13 1.51 -10.46 -6.11
CA PRO A 13 2.89 -10.31 -6.55
C PRO A 13 3.18 -8.96 -7.22
N GLY A 14 4.36 -8.42 -7.01
CA GLY A 14 4.80 -7.11 -7.50
C GLY A 14 4.42 -5.93 -6.61
N GLY A 15 3.70 -6.17 -5.52
CA GLY A 15 3.44 -5.17 -4.47
C GLY A 15 4.55 -5.13 -3.42
N GLY A 16 4.56 -4.08 -2.59
CA GLY A 16 5.50 -3.97 -1.46
C GLY A 16 5.19 -4.93 -0.32
N PHE A 17 3.93 -5.29 -0.11
CA PHE A 17 3.52 -6.22 0.94
C PHE A 17 4.15 -7.61 0.82
N PRO A 18 4.17 -8.28 -0.34
CA PRO A 18 4.90 -9.55 -0.46
C PRO A 18 6.38 -9.43 -0.09
N VAL A 19 7.07 -8.37 -0.54
CA VAL A 19 8.49 -8.15 -0.22
C VAL A 19 8.71 -8.00 1.29
N TYR A 20 7.91 -7.17 1.94
CA TYR A 20 7.97 -7.01 3.40
C TYR A 20 7.59 -8.31 4.12
N GLY A 21 6.55 -9.01 3.66
CA GLY A 21 6.06 -10.23 4.28
C GLY A 21 7.09 -11.38 4.28
N GLU A 22 7.86 -11.51 3.21
CA GLU A 22 8.96 -12.48 3.15
C GLU A 22 10.07 -12.11 4.14
N ALA A 23 10.49 -10.83 4.19
CA ALA A 23 11.49 -10.36 5.15
C ALA A 23 10.99 -10.52 6.61
N PHE A 24 9.76 -10.13 6.89
CA PHE A 24 9.11 -10.30 8.20
C PHE A 24 9.13 -11.76 8.66
N ALA A 25 8.75 -12.68 7.78
CA ALA A 25 8.74 -14.10 8.09
C ALA A 25 10.16 -14.66 8.28
N ALA A 26 11.11 -14.29 7.42
CA ALA A 26 12.50 -14.73 7.51
C ALA A 26 13.12 -14.31 8.85
N THR A 27 12.98 -13.01 9.21
CA THR A 27 13.51 -12.46 10.47
C THR A 27 12.93 -13.19 11.68
N ILE A 28 11.59 -13.33 11.75
CA ILE A 28 10.96 -13.96 12.92
C ILE A 28 11.33 -15.45 13.02
N ASN A 29 11.29 -16.17 11.92
CA ASN A 29 11.61 -17.61 11.90
C ASN A 29 13.07 -17.89 12.28
N GLU A 30 14.00 -16.96 11.98
CA GLU A 30 15.40 -17.03 12.38
C GLU A 30 15.56 -16.76 13.89
N ILE A 31 14.96 -15.71 14.40
CA ILE A 31 15.12 -15.26 15.80
C ILE A 31 14.37 -16.17 16.77
N ASP A 32 13.18 -16.66 16.39
CA ASP A 32 12.34 -17.51 17.23
C ASP A 32 11.95 -18.81 16.52
N PRO A 33 12.75 -19.88 16.60
CA PRO A 33 12.47 -21.17 15.95
C PRO A 33 11.22 -21.89 16.45
N ALA A 34 10.59 -21.44 17.53
CA ALA A 34 9.32 -22.00 17.99
C ALA A 34 8.11 -21.33 17.31
N LEU A 35 8.34 -20.34 16.42
CA LEU A 35 7.37 -19.80 15.48
C LEU A 35 7.68 -20.29 14.06
N SER A 36 6.63 -20.42 13.24
CA SER A 36 6.73 -20.70 11.80
C SER A 36 5.80 -19.74 11.07
N VAL A 37 6.28 -18.52 10.82
CA VAL A 37 5.53 -17.53 10.04
C VAL A 37 5.56 -17.93 8.57
N ARG A 38 4.37 -18.01 7.97
CA ARG A 38 4.18 -18.43 6.58
C ARG A 38 3.45 -17.34 5.79
N PRO A 39 4.16 -16.58 4.94
CA PRO A 39 3.53 -15.61 4.06
C PRO A 39 2.59 -16.29 3.06
N THR A 40 1.46 -15.66 2.80
CA THR A 40 0.47 -16.10 1.83
C THR A 40 0.04 -14.92 0.98
N ASN A 41 0.13 -15.05 -0.33
CA ASN A 41 -0.39 -14.03 -1.23
C ASN A 41 -1.91 -13.96 -1.15
N THR A 42 -2.41 -12.75 -1.01
CA THR A 42 -3.84 -12.41 -1.04
C THR A 42 -4.09 -11.34 -2.11
N LYS A 43 -5.31 -10.82 -2.17
CA LYS A 43 -5.60 -9.64 -3.00
C LYS A 43 -5.14 -8.33 -2.36
N GLY A 44 -4.76 -8.35 -1.07
CA GLY A 44 -4.27 -7.20 -0.32
C GLY A 44 -5.15 -6.81 0.88
N SER A 45 -5.04 -5.56 1.32
CA SER A 45 -5.62 -5.07 2.57
C SER A 45 -7.12 -5.36 2.72
N THR A 46 -7.91 -5.17 1.66
CA THR A 46 -9.37 -5.34 1.70
C THR A 46 -9.80 -6.81 1.83
N GLU A 47 -8.94 -7.76 1.43
CA GLU A 47 -9.16 -9.18 1.65
C GLU A 47 -8.58 -9.66 2.98
N ASN A 48 -7.44 -9.08 3.42
CA ASN A 48 -6.80 -9.49 4.67
C ASN A 48 -7.68 -9.24 5.89
N VAL A 49 -8.41 -8.12 5.94
CA VAL A 49 -9.31 -7.80 7.05
C VAL A 49 -10.36 -8.90 7.29
N PRO A 50 -11.22 -9.28 6.34
CA PRO A 50 -12.20 -10.35 6.57
C PRO A 50 -11.55 -11.72 6.79
N LEU A 51 -10.36 -11.99 6.24
CA LEU A 51 -9.65 -13.25 6.51
C LEU A 51 -9.12 -13.33 7.95
N LEU A 52 -8.66 -12.20 8.52
CA LEU A 52 -8.27 -12.11 9.93
C LEU A 52 -9.47 -12.33 10.85
N GLU A 53 -10.60 -11.69 10.59
CA GLU A 53 -11.82 -11.84 11.39
C GLU A 53 -12.37 -13.26 11.33
N ALA A 54 -12.29 -13.91 10.17
CA ALA A 54 -12.69 -15.31 10.00
C ALA A 54 -11.68 -16.31 10.57
N GLY A 55 -10.55 -15.86 11.14
CA GLY A 55 -9.48 -16.71 11.64
C GLY A 55 -8.78 -17.55 10.56
N LYS A 56 -8.91 -17.16 9.29
CA LYS A 56 -8.21 -17.79 8.15
C LYS A 56 -6.76 -17.32 8.05
N LEU A 57 -6.47 -16.11 8.53
CA LEU A 57 -5.14 -15.58 8.77
C LEU A 57 -4.95 -15.35 10.27
N ASP A 58 -3.71 -15.44 10.74
CA ASP A 58 -3.33 -15.12 12.11
C ASP A 58 -2.85 -13.70 12.21
N THR A 59 -2.07 -13.25 11.21
CA THR A 59 -1.63 -11.88 10.99
C THR A 59 -1.79 -11.49 9.52
N GLY A 60 -1.84 -10.18 9.23
CA GLY A 60 -1.94 -9.71 7.85
C GLY A 60 -1.56 -8.24 7.70
N GLN A 61 -1.04 -7.91 6.54
CA GLN A 61 -0.62 -6.55 6.20
C GLN A 61 -1.83 -5.76 5.71
N VAL A 62 -2.03 -4.58 6.30
CA VAL A 62 -3.19 -3.72 6.00
C VAL A 62 -2.74 -2.26 5.98
N THR A 63 -3.15 -1.50 4.98
CA THR A 63 -2.90 -0.05 4.91
C THR A 63 -3.80 0.70 5.90
N GLY A 64 -3.36 1.86 6.34
CA GLY A 64 -4.01 2.62 7.40
C GLY A 64 -5.43 3.05 7.07
N GLU A 65 -5.71 3.41 5.83
CA GLU A 65 -7.06 3.77 5.38
C GLU A 65 -8.03 2.59 5.44
N VAL A 66 -7.58 1.38 5.06
CA VAL A 66 -8.41 0.17 5.15
C VAL A 66 -8.60 -0.24 6.63
N PHE A 67 -7.57 -0.11 7.45
CA PHE A 67 -7.69 -0.33 8.89
C PHE A 67 -8.64 0.69 9.53
N TYR A 68 -8.53 1.96 9.17
CA TYR A 68 -9.46 3.00 9.64
C TYR A 68 -10.91 2.67 9.29
N GLU A 69 -11.19 2.32 8.03
CA GLU A 69 -12.53 1.90 7.62
C GLU A 69 -13.05 0.70 8.43
N ALA A 70 -12.15 -0.27 8.63
CA ALA A 70 -12.51 -1.49 9.36
C ALA A 70 -12.90 -1.21 10.81
N ILE A 71 -12.11 -0.42 11.57
CA ILE A 71 -12.42 -0.13 12.98
C ILE A 71 -13.54 0.89 13.15
N ALA A 72 -13.69 1.84 12.20
CA ALA A 72 -14.76 2.82 12.22
C ALA A 72 -16.11 2.26 11.73
N GLY A 73 -16.14 1.07 11.15
CA GLY A 73 -17.35 0.46 10.60
C GLY A 73 -17.86 1.15 9.33
N ILE A 74 -16.95 1.67 8.50
CA ILE A 74 -17.33 2.34 7.24
C ILE A 74 -17.66 1.27 6.18
N GLY A 75 -18.93 1.21 5.78
CA GLY A 75 -19.45 0.24 4.81
C GLY A 75 -19.49 -1.21 5.31
N ARG A 76 -19.23 -1.44 6.59
CA ARG A 76 -19.21 -2.76 7.25
C ARG A 76 -19.39 -2.62 8.77
N PRO A 77 -19.72 -3.67 9.53
CA PRO A 77 -19.62 -3.64 11.00
C PRO A 77 -18.17 -3.36 11.44
N PRO A 78 -17.96 -2.65 12.58
CA PRO A 78 -16.62 -2.41 13.12
C PRO A 78 -15.85 -3.72 13.39
N ALA A 79 -14.59 -3.75 13.00
CA ALA A 79 -13.68 -4.87 13.23
C ALA A 79 -12.99 -4.76 14.60
N ASP A 80 -12.78 -5.89 15.26
CA ASP A 80 -11.99 -6.01 16.49
C ASP A 80 -10.61 -6.57 16.17
N LEU A 81 -9.77 -5.82 15.44
CA LEU A 81 -8.41 -6.19 15.10
C LEU A 81 -7.38 -5.50 16.00
N ARG A 82 -6.22 -6.10 16.14
CA ARG A 82 -5.12 -5.56 16.96
C ARG A 82 -3.93 -5.21 16.07
N ILE A 83 -3.28 -4.07 16.33
CA ILE A 83 -2.01 -3.73 15.69
C ILE A 83 -0.91 -4.54 16.36
N LEU A 84 -0.16 -5.31 15.58
CA LEU A 84 1.05 -5.99 16.03
C LEU A 84 2.27 -5.06 15.91
N ASN A 85 2.45 -4.45 14.74
CA ASN A 85 3.49 -3.44 14.50
C ASN A 85 3.10 -2.48 13.37
N ALA A 86 3.69 -1.27 13.40
CA ALA A 86 3.69 -0.38 12.26
C ALA A 86 4.80 -0.80 11.28
N MET A 87 4.51 -0.70 9.98
CA MET A 87 5.45 -1.09 8.91
C MET A 87 6.18 0.15 8.36
N TYR A 88 5.63 0.72 7.31
CA TYR A 88 6.18 1.86 6.58
C TYR A 88 5.05 2.78 6.09
N SER A 89 5.44 4.00 5.70
CA SER A 89 4.53 5.00 5.16
C SER A 89 4.15 4.69 3.71
N ASN A 90 2.90 4.97 3.38
CA ASN A 90 2.33 4.84 2.04
C ASN A 90 2.07 6.23 1.48
N SER A 91 3.08 6.86 0.90
CA SER A 91 2.96 8.15 0.23
C SER A 91 2.33 7.96 -1.16
N GLY A 92 1.05 8.40 -1.33
CA GLY A 92 0.29 8.19 -2.56
C GLY A 92 0.62 9.20 -3.65
N MET A 93 0.95 8.72 -4.87
CA MET A 93 1.22 9.58 -6.03
C MET A 93 1.07 8.79 -7.34
N PHE A 94 1.14 9.50 -8.44
CA PHE A 94 1.21 8.89 -9.77
C PHE A 94 2.64 8.86 -10.28
N ILE A 95 2.94 7.86 -11.11
CA ILE A 95 4.12 7.85 -11.97
C ILE A 95 3.69 7.80 -13.43
N VAL A 96 4.32 8.61 -14.27
CA VAL A 96 4.12 8.69 -15.70
C VAL A 96 5.46 8.59 -16.43
N ARG A 97 5.48 8.30 -17.72
CA ARG A 97 6.68 8.40 -18.52
C ARG A 97 7.20 9.85 -18.54
N ALA A 98 8.50 10.06 -18.51
CA ALA A 98 9.10 11.40 -18.50
C ALA A 98 8.81 12.19 -19.78
N ASP A 99 8.65 11.50 -20.93
CA ASP A 99 8.33 12.10 -22.23
C ASP A 99 6.84 12.40 -22.42
N SER A 100 5.98 12.08 -21.45
CA SER A 100 4.56 12.43 -21.50
C SER A 100 4.33 13.93 -21.27
N GLU A 101 3.19 14.43 -21.74
CA GLU A 101 2.75 15.81 -21.52
C GLU A 101 2.24 16.08 -20.10
N TYR A 102 1.95 15.01 -19.31
CA TYR A 102 1.30 15.10 -18.02
C TYR A 102 2.23 15.63 -16.93
N LYS A 103 1.81 16.70 -16.21
CA LYS A 103 2.58 17.37 -15.14
C LYS A 103 1.80 17.49 -13.85
N THR A 104 0.46 17.46 -13.92
CA THR A 104 -0.45 17.63 -12.79
C THR A 104 -1.49 16.52 -12.79
N ILE A 105 -2.19 16.34 -11.67
CA ILE A 105 -3.31 15.39 -11.58
C ILE A 105 -4.45 15.80 -12.53
N ALA A 106 -4.63 17.10 -12.74
CA ALA A 106 -5.62 17.63 -13.68
C ALA A 106 -5.38 17.17 -15.13
N ASP A 107 -4.12 17.04 -15.55
CA ASP A 107 -3.76 16.57 -16.90
C ASP A 107 -4.13 15.09 -17.13
N LEU A 108 -4.33 14.34 -16.06
CA LEU A 108 -4.70 12.93 -16.11
C LEU A 108 -6.21 12.71 -16.26
N LYS A 109 -7.04 13.75 -16.16
CA LYS A 109 -8.50 13.62 -16.35
C LYS A 109 -8.82 13.07 -17.73
N GLY A 110 -9.78 12.14 -17.79
CA GLY A 110 -10.17 11.44 -19.00
C GLY A 110 -9.16 10.40 -19.50
N LYS A 111 -8.02 10.24 -18.84
CA LYS A 111 -6.98 9.28 -19.25
C LYS A 111 -7.16 7.94 -18.56
N THR A 112 -6.62 6.90 -19.19
CA THR A 112 -6.57 5.56 -18.60
C THR A 112 -5.54 5.53 -17.48
N ILE A 113 -5.97 5.19 -16.26
CA ILE A 113 -5.11 5.10 -15.07
C ILE A 113 -5.07 3.67 -14.56
N ALA A 114 -3.87 3.12 -14.38
CA ALA A 114 -3.66 1.86 -13.66
C ALA A 114 -3.67 2.16 -12.15
N TRP A 115 -4.81 1.87 -11.48
CA TRP A 115 -5.00 2.21 -10.07
C TRP A 115 -4.39 1.21 -9.09
N GLY A 116 -3.95 0.05 -9.58
CA GLY A 116 -3.40 -1.04 -8.78
C GLY A 116 -4.31 -2.27 -8.73
N ALA A 117 -3.89 -3.28 -7.97
CA ALA A 117 -4.65 -4.52 -7.83
C ALA A 117 -5.96 -4.28 -7.08
N ALA A 118 -7.04 -4.94 -7.53
CA ALA A 118 -8.42 -4.69 -7.07
C ALA A 118 -8.62 -4.78 -5.54
N GLY A 119 -7.83 -5.61 -4.84
CA GLY A 119 -7.87 -5.74 -3.37
C GLY A 119 -6.85 -4.86 -2.62
N SER A 120 -6.10 -4.03 -3.33
CA SER A 120 -5.05 -3.20 -2.74
C SER A 120 -5.63 -2.04 -1.91
N GLY A 121 -5.04 -1.78 -0.75
CA GLY A 121 -5.34 -0.60 0.04
C GLY A 121 -5.02 0.70 -0.69
N PHE A 122 -4.06 0.72 -1.60
CA PHE A 122 -3.75 1.91 -2.41
C PHE A 122 -4.94 2.40 -3.25
N ILE A 123 -5.88 1.53 -3.63
CA ILE A 123 -7.13 1.97 -4.30
C ILE A 123 -8.02 2.72 -3.32
N VAL A 124 -8.05 2.28 -2.06
CA VAL A 124 -8.80 2.98 -1.00
C VAL A 124 -8.17 4.34 -0.73
N LEU A 125 -6.83 4.41 -0.65
CA LEU A 125 -6.10 5.68 -0.54
C LEU A 125 -6.42 6.60 -1.74
N ALA A 126 -6.36 6.09 -2.97
CA ALA A 126 -6.70 6.85 -4.18
C ALA A 126 -8.09 7.46 -4.10
N ARG A 127 -9.08 6.69 -3.65
CA ARG A 127 -10.46 7.17 -3.51
C ARG A 127 -10.54 8.35 -2.53
N TYR A 128 -9.89 8.28 -1.40
CA TYR A 128 -9.86 9.36 -0.43
C TYR A 128 -9.08 10.59 -0.91
N VAL A 129 -7.96 10.38 -1.60
CA VAL A 129 -7.17 11.48 -2.19
C VAL A 129 -7.98 12.18 -3.27
N MET A 130 -8.61 11.45 -4.19
CA MET A 130 -9.45 12.05 -5.23
C MET A 130 -10.66 12.77 -4.62
N ASP A 131 -11.36 12.15 -3.67
CA ASP A 131 -12.50 12.78 -2.99
C ASP A 131 -12.09 14.08 -2.25
N GLY A 132 -10.94 14.10 -1.59
CA GLY A 132 -10.39 15.29 -0.95
C GLY A 132 -10.06 16.43 -1.93
N MET A 133 -9.74 16.09 -3.17
CA MET A 133 -9.56 17.02 -4.27
C MET A 133 -10.88 17.43 -4.95
N GLY A 134 -12.02 16.85 -4.57
CA GLY A 134 -13.30 17.04 -5.23
C GLY A 134 -13.43 16.29 -6.55
N LEU A 135 -12.68 15.20 -6.72
CA LEU A 135 -12.69 14.35 -7.93
C LEU A 135 -13.27 12.97 -7.59
N ASN A 136 -13.87 12.33 -8.59
CA ASN A 136 -14.28 10.94 -8.53
C ASN A 136 -13.41 10.09 -9.46
N MET A 137 -12.66 9.13 -8.89
CA MET A 137 -11.75 8.29 -9.67
C MET A 137 -12.42 7.49 -10.79
N ASN A 138 -13.74 7.21 -10.68
CA ASN A 138 -14.48 6.43 -11.67
C ASN A 138 -15.14 7.30 -12.76
N GLU A 139 -15.34 8.59 -12.49
CA GLU A 139 -16.04 9.51 -13.39
C GLU A 139 -15.05 10.41 -14.14
N GLU A 140 -14.01 10.87 -13.44
CA GLU A 140 -13.02 11.81 -13.99
C GLU A 140 -11.90 11.11 -14.77
N PHE A 141 -11.73 9.80 -14.59
CA PHE A 141 -10.67 9.00 -15.21
C PHE A 141 -11.23 7.76 -15.88
N GLN A 142 -10.42 7.09 -16.73
CA GLN A 142 -10.73 5.74 -17.23
C GLN A 142 -10.03 4.70 -16.34
N PRO A 143 -10.72 4.15 -15.32
CA PRO A 143 -10.05 3.31 -14.32
C PRO A 143 -9.69 1.94 -14.89
N ARG A 144 -8.46 1.49 -14.60
CA ARG A 144 -8.01 0.12 -14.80
C ARG A 144 -7.56 -0.46 -13.47
N LEU A 145 -8.37 -1.39 -12.95
CA LEU A 145 -7.97 -2.24 -11.84
C LEU A 145 -7.17 -3.43 -12.40
N LEU A 146 -6.15 -3.82 -11.69
CA LEU A 146 -5.22 -4.86 -12.10
C LEU A 146 -5.52 -6.17 -11.36
N ASP A 147 -5.21 -7.29 -11.97
CA ASP A 147 -5.22 -8.59 -11.29
C ASP A 147 -4.02 -8.71 -10.34
N LYS A 148 -2.86 -8.20 -10.78
CA LYS A 148 -1.62 -8.17 -10.00
C LYS A 148 -0.97 -6.79 -10.07
N ALA A 149 -0.34 -6.36 -8.98
CA ALA A 149 0.40 -5.09 -8.95
C ALA A 149 1.52 -5.04 -10.01
N ALA A 150 2.11 -6.19 -10.33
CA ALA A 150 3.17 -6.32 -11.34
C ALA A 150 2.74 -5.94 -12.77
N ASP A 151 1.44 -5.93 -13.07
CA ASP A 151 0.95 -5.65 -14.44
C ASP A 151 0.95 -4.15 -14.76
N GLY A 152 0.90 -3.28 -13.73
CA GLY A 152 0.76 -1.82 -13.88
C GLY A 152 1.92 -1.13 -14.60
N PRO A 153 3.19 -1.40 -14.23
CA PRO A 153 4.34 -0.74 -14.85
C PRO A 153 4.39 -0.94 -16.37
N ALA A 154 4.13 -2.15 -16.86
CA ALA A 154 4.11 -2.45 -18.29
C ALA A 154 3.06 -1.61 -19.04
N MET A 155 1.89 -1.37 -18.43
CA MET A 155 0.83 -0.55 -19.04
C MET A 155 1.24 0.90 -19.22
N VAL A 156 2.06 1.46 -18.31
CA VAL A 156 2.58 2.82 -18.45
C VAL A 156 3.68 2.87 -19.50
N LEU A 157 4.59 1.90 -19.48
CA LEU A 157 5.73 1.85 -20.40
C LEU A 157 5.30 1.66 -21.87
N ASP A 158 4.27 0.87 -22.12
CA ASP A 158 3.73 0.62 -23.47
C ASP A 158 2.60 1.57 -23.89
N GLY A 159 2.21 2.52 -23.03
CA GLY A 159 1.22 3.55 -23.31
C GLY A 159 -0.25 3.11 -23.20
N ARG A 160 -0.54 1.89 -22.71
CA ARG A 160 -1.92 1.44 -22.42
C ARG A 160 -2.55 2.17 -21.23
N ALA A 161 -1.72 2.72 -20.33
CA ALA A 161 -2.14 3.64 -19.28
C ALA A 161 -1.29 4.90 -19.31
N ALA A 162 -1.91 6.04 -19.05
CA ALA A 162 -1.22 7.33 -18.93
C ALA A 162 -0.39 7.40 -17.64
N ALA A 163 -0.87 6.80 -16.56
CA ALA A 163 -0.23 6.80 -15.26
C ALA A 163 -0.48 5.49 -14.49
N LEU A 164 0.42 5.19 -13.56
CA LEU A 164 0.24 4.19 -12.51
C LEU A 164 0.13 4.93 -11.17
N TRP A 165 -0.93 4.64 -10.42
CA TRP A 165 -1.08 5.06 -9.03
C TRP A 165 -0.39 4.08 -8.09
N GLY A 166 0.30 4.59 -7.09
CA GLY A 166 0.97 3.79 -6.06
C GLY A 166 1.71 4.67 -5.08
N GLY A 167 2.75 4.13 -4.46
CA GLY A 167 3.56 4.93 -3.56
C GLY A 167 4.44 4.13 -2.60
N GLY A 168 5.02 4.86 -1.65
CA GLY A 168 6.02 4.34 -0.72
C GLY A 168 7.44 4.47 -1.28
N VAL A 169 8.43 4.23 -0.43
CA VAL A 169 9.85 4.24 -0.80
C VAL A 169 10.24 2.88 -1.38
N GLY A 170 10.91 2.86 -2.54
CA GLY A 170 11.43 1.63 -3.16
C GLY A 170 10.36 0.65 -3.65
N TRP A 171 9.11 1.11 -3.88
CA TRP A 171 8.08 0.22 -4.41
C TRP A 171 8.45 -0.30 -5.81
N PRO A 172 8.44 -1.65 -6.02
CA PRO A 172 8.89 -2.26 -7.29
C PRO A 172 8.17 -1.70 -8.52
N GLY A 173 6.87 -1.38 -8.41
CA GLY A 173 6.10 -0.81 -9.52
C GLY A 173 6.66 0.52 -10.02
N PHE A 174 7.00 1.42 -9.11
CA PHE A 174 7.62 2.72 -9.45
C PHE A 174 9.05 2.55 -9.93
N SER A 175 9.83 1.68 -9.27
CA SER A 175 11.21 1.40 -9.70
C SER A 175 11.26 0.88 -11.14
N THR A 176 10.32 0.03 -11.55
CA THR A 176 10.23 -0.48 -12.91
C THR A 176 9.98 0.63 -13.93
N VAL A 177 9.04 1.55 -13.66
CA VAL A 177 8.76 2.67 -14.59
C VAL A 177 9.92 3.67 -14.59
N ALA A 178 10.47 4.01 -13.41
CA ALA A 178 11.56 4.98 -13.29
C ALA A 178 12.85 4.53 -13.99
N ASN A 179 13.14 3.22 -13.99
CA ASN A 179 14.27 2.62 -14.71
C ASN A 179 13.95 2.27 -16.16
N GLY A 180 12.72 2.50 -16.61
CA GLY A 180 12.30 2.25 -17.99
C GLY A 180 12.93 3.22 -18.99
N PRO A 181 12.80 2.93 -20.31
CA PRO A 181 13.32 3.80 -21.35
C PRO A 181 12.80 5.24 -21.23
N GLY A 182 13.71 6.21 -21.22
CA GLY A 182 13.38 7.64 -21.11
C GLY A 182 13.11 8.14 -19.69
N GLY A 183 13.07 7.26 -18.68
CA GLY A 183 12.81 7.64 -17.29
C GLY A 183 11.34 7.97 -17.00
N ALA A 184 11.09 8.52 -15.82
CA ALA A 184 9.75 8.81 -15.33
C ALA A 184 9.63 10.21 -14.72
N ARG A 185 8.38 10.65 -14.53
CA ARG A 185 8.00 11.82 -13.74
C ARG A 185 6.97 11.36 -12.70
N PHE A 186 7.11 11.89 -11.49
CA PHE A 186 6.15 11.72 -10.42
C PHE A 186 5.16 12.88 -10.41
N ILE A 187 3.89 12.60 -10.16
CA ILE A 187 2.82 13.60 -10.06
C ILE A 187 2.12 13.36 -8.72
N ALA A 188 2.22 14.32 -7.82
CA ALA A 188 1.60 14.33 -6.51
C ALA A 188 0.62 15.51 -6.39
N PRO A 189 -0.29 15.50 -5.39
CA PRO A 189 -1.08 16.66 -5.06
C PRO A 189 -0.19 17.87 -4.73
N ASN A 190 -0.57 19.06 -5.16
CA ASN A 190 0.11 20.30 -4.76
C ASN A 190 -0.25 20.69 -3.31
N ALA A 191 0.38 21.75 -2.77
CA ALA A 191 0.20 22.17 -1.38
C ALA A 191 -1.27 22.46 -1.02
N GLU A 192 -2.02 23.17 -1.87
CA GLU A 192 -3.43 23.48 -1.64
C GLU A 192 -4.31 22.21 -1.70
N GLU A 193 -3.98 21.28 -2.58
CA GLU A 193 -4.64 19.98 -2.68
C GLU A 193 -4.37 19.13 -1.44
N ILE A 194 -3.13 19.11 -0.93
CA ILE A 194 -2.74 18.46 0.32
C ILE A 194 -3.57 18.99 1.49
N GLU A 195 -3.71 20.31 1.62
CA GLU A 195 -4.51 20.94 2.65
C GLU A 195 -5.99 20.52 2.57
N ARG A 196 -6.59 20.54 1.37
CA ARG A 196 -7.98 20.10 1.17
C ARG A 196 -8.17 18.62 1.51
N ILE A 197 -7.27 17.75 1.07
CA ILE A 197 -7.34 16.30 1.34
C ILE A 197 -7.29 16.04 2.84
N THR A 198 -6.34 16.64 3.55
CA THR A 198 -6.11 16.40 4.98
C THR A 198 -7.18 17.05 5.86
N ALA A 199 -7.76 18.18 5.44
CA ALA A 199 -8.90 18.80 6.09
C ALA A 199 -10.18 17.95 5.97
N ARG A 200 -10.40 17.33 4.81
CA ARG A 200 -11.57 16.47 4.57
C ARG A 200 -11.43 15.09 5.20
N HIS A 201 -10.22 14.53 5.18
CA HIS A 201 -9.90 13.18 5.65
C HIS A 201 -8.76 13.23 6.67
N SER A 202 -9.07 13.53 7.92
CA SER A 202 -8.09 13.81 8.99
C SER A 202 -7.17 12.63 9.35
N PHE A 203 -7.51 11.40 8.98
CA PHE A 203 -6.66 10.22 9.14
C PHE A 203 -5.56 10.10 8.07
N ILE A 204 -5.73 10.75 6.90
CA ILE A 204 -4.67 10.93 5.91
C ILE A 204 -3.75 12.06 6.40
N LYS A 205 -2.44 11.87 6.24
CA LYS A 205 -1.43 12.82 6.72
C LYS A 205 -0.57 13.34 5.59
N PRO A 206 -0.07 14.58 5.68
CA PRO A 206 1.02 15.04 4.83
C PRO A 206 2.22 14.09 4.97
N MET A 207 2.83 13.76 3.87
CA MET A 207 4.02 12.91 3.79
C MET A 207 4.99 13.45 2.75
N THR A 208 6.26 13.13 2.93
CA THR A 208 7.30 13.49 1.95
C THR A 208 7.99 12.21 1.49
N LEU A 209 8.02 11.98 0.18
CA LEU A 209 8.92 11.00 -0.41
C LEU A 209 10.32 11.64 -0.43
N PRO A 210 11.34 11.04 0.23
CA PRO A 210 12.69 11.59 0.23
C PRO A 210 13.27 11.70 -1.19
N ALA A 211 14.17 12.65 -1.40
CA ALA A 211 14.99 12.70 -2.61
C ALA A 211 15.73 11.36 -2.82
N ASP A 212 16.02 11.04 -4.06
CA ASP A 212 16.76 9.84 -4.46
C ASP A 212 16.11 8.50 -4.06
N SER A 213 14.81 8.52 -3.71
CA SER A 213 14.03 7.29 -3.47
C SER A 213 13.86 6.43 -4.73
N TYR A 214 13.95 7.05 -5.91
CA TYR A 214 13.85 6.40 -7.22
C TYR A 214 14.85 7.00 -8.21
N ALA A 215 15.16 6.26 -9.28
CA ALA A 215 15.97 6.75 -10.37
C ALA A 215 15.37 8.05 -10.95
N HIS A 216 16.21 9.03 -11.23
CA HIS A 216 15.83 10.33 -11.80
C HIS A 216 14.87 11.18 -10.95
N GLN A 217 14.82 10.95 -9.63
CA GLN A 217 14.02 11.74 -8.68
C GLN A 217 14.95 12.47 -7.69
N PRO A 218 15.64 13.55 -8.11
CA PRO A 218 16.65 14.23 -7.29
C PRO A 218 16.07 15.14 -6.20
N LEU A 219 14.76 15.39 -6.21
CA LEU A 219 14.08 16.25 -5.25
C LEU A 219 13.09 15.46 -4.42
N ALA A 220 12.93 15.85 -3.15
CA ALA A 220 11.86 15.36 -2.31
C ALA A 220 10.50 15.74 -2.90
N ILE A 221 9.48 14.91 -2.68
CA ILE A 221 8.13 15.11 -3.19
C ILE A 221 7.16 15.10 -2.02
N ASP A 222 6.53 16.25 -1.78
CA ASP A 222 5.44 16.34 -0.81
C ASP A 222 4.15 15.74 -1.40
N THR A 223 3.44 15.00 -0.57
CA THR A 223 2.22 14.31 -0.92
C THR A 223 1.39 14.01 0.32
N VAL A 224 0.46 13.08 0.24
CA VAL A 224 -0.34 12.59 1.35
C VAL A 224 -0.34 11.07 1.42
N GLY A 225 -0.66 10.53 2.59
CA GLY A 225 -0.76 9.09 2.73
C GLY A 225 -1.12 8.64 4.14
N SER A 226 -0.85 7.37 4.39
CA SER A 226 -1.06 6.71 5.68
C SER A 226 0.12 5.77 5.99
N TRP A 227 0.08 5.09 7.14
CA TRP A 227 1.01 4.01 7.48
C TRP A 227 0.38 2.66 7.16
N SER A 228 1.21 1.67 6.87
CA SER A 228 0.80 0.27 6.85
C SER A 228 1.07 -0.39 8.19
N PHE A 229 0.28 -1.40 8.50
CA PHE A 229 0.35 -2.16 9.74
C PHE A 229 0.36 -3.65 9.47
N VAL A 230 1.02 -4.42 10.33
CA VAL A 230 0.70 -5.82 10.53
C VAL A 230 -0.38 -5.89 11.59
N LEU A 231 -1.55 -6.38 11.20
CA LEU A 231 -2.67 -6.61 12.09
C LEU A 231 -2.73 -8.08 12.50
N ALA A 232 -3.22 -8.33 13.71
CA ALA A 232 -3.50 -9.64 14.25
C ALA A 232 -5.00 -9.86 14.38
N ARG A 233 -5.45 -11.12 14.18
CA ARG A 233 -6.84 -11.52 14.48
C ARG A 233 -7.16 -11.36 15.97
N PRO A 234 -8.43 -11.11 16.35
CA PRO A 234 -8.81 -10.84 17.75
C PRO A 234 -8.46 -11.97 18.71
N THR A 235 -8.46 -13.20 18.20
CA THR A 235 -8.24 -14.44 19.00
C THR A 235 -6.81 -14.98 18.87
N LEU A 236 -5.85 -14.19 18.37
CA LEU A 236 -4.43 -14.58 18.40
C LEU A 236 -3.98 -14.66 19.87
N PRO A 237 -3.38 -15.78 20.34
CA PRO A 237 -2.91 -15.87 21.71
C PRO A 237 -1.87 -14.77 22.02
N ASP A 238 -2.00 -14.13 23.19
CA ASP A 238 -1.12 -13.03 23.63
C ASP A 238 0.37 -13.44 23.62
N GLU A 239 0.68 -14.67 24.03
CA GLU A 239 2.02 -15.23 24.00
C GLU A 239 2.60 -15.25 22.56
N VAL A 240 1.78 -15.63 21.56
CA VAL A 240 2.20 -15.64 20.16
C VAL A 240 2.38 -14.22 19.65
N ALA A 241 1.46 -13.31 19.98
CA ALA A 241 1.56 -11.89 19.61
C ALA A 241 2.82 -11.23 20.19
N TYR A 242 3.10 -11.47 21.48
CA TYR A 242 4.29 -10.98 22.16
C TYR A 242 5.57 -11.49 21.47
N ARG A 243 5.66 -12.78 21.19
CA ARG A 243 6.83 -13.41 20.57
C ARG A 243 7.07 -12.89 19.16
N LEU A 244 6.01 -12.69 18.36
CA LEU A 244 6.13 -12.08 17.02
C LEU A 244 6.71 -10.67 17.10
N ALA A 245 6.16 -9.82 17.99
CA ALA A 245 6.62 -8.45 18.17
C ALA A 245 8.06 -8.40 18.72
N HIS A 246 8.37 -9.25 19.70
CA HIS A 246 9.71 -9.35 20.29
C HIS A 246 10.76 -9.80 19.27
N ALA A 247 10.48 -10.85 18.51
CA ALA A 247 11.41 -11.36 17.50
C ALA A 247 11.68 -10.32 16.42
N LEU A 248 10.62 -9.62 15.95
CA LEU A 248 10.78 -8.55 14.97
C LEU A 248 11.64 -7.40 15.52
N HIS A 249 11.39 -6.96 16.76
CA HIS A 249 12.16 -5.87 17.39
C HIS A 249 13.63 -6.25 17.65
N THR A 250 13.90 -7.52 17.94
CA THR A 250 15.26 -8.03 18.21
C THR A 250 16.07 -8.23 16.93
N GLY A 251 15.40 -8.54 15.82
CA GLY A 251 16.03 -8.82 14.52
C GLY A 251 16.09 -7.62 13.56
N ALA A 252 15.61 -6.44 13.99
CA ALA A 252 15.54 -5.22 13.18
C ALA A 252 16.83 -4.37 13.27
#